data_f1648e0141e919ad39d837646c0810b1
#
_entry.id   f1648e0141e919ad39d837646c0810b1
#
_cell.length_a   1.000
_cell.length_b   1.000
_cell.length_c   1.000
_cell.angle_alpha   90.00
_cell.angle_beta   90.00
_cell.angle_gamma   90.00
#
_symmetry.space_group_name_H-M   'P 1'
#
loop_
_entity.id
_entity.type
_entity.pdbx_description
1 polymer ?
#
loop_
_entity_poly.entity_id
_entity_poly.type
_entity_poly.pdbx_seq_one_letter_code
_entity_poly.pdbx_strand_id
1 'polypeptide(L)'
;ATACALAGMMIVSTPAMAIGGASGPHVGYPTTGKIGAVNLNPYGIAPLTAVIRNGGYTVTDVSVRIVPKEGGQEIAYKVSDTQVRTHGGIPVFGLYPDWRNTVEVSYTKTSEGKSERVEKEAYKIYAGPANIATAGYAGVKSVFPKAKVRKMSKEFEDRLYLINNMIAATPNTTRVVWNNPMGGALEWNRYPQNAIYDTKGELRWYMEPSRIYDPDNVYKAGIMMGFRQNNDGAFTWGYGQRYVKYDLMGREVFNRRLPDGYADFSHAMDPMQNGNYLVRVASSDHVRPDGKHVHTVRDVIIEVDPNGQVVDEWRLWDILDPYRDTVLKVLDQGAVCLNIDASQAGKTLSAEELARMDQNDKFGDIVGSGAGRNWVHVNSVDYDPTDDSIIISSRHQSALIKIGRDKQVKWIMGSPEGWKGDFAKKVLKPVDKN
;
A
#
# COMPACT_ATOMS: atom_id res chain seq x y z
N ALA A 1 -47.69 -31.74 -13.59
CA ALA A 1 -47.65 -30.56 -12.70
C ALA A 1 -46.66 -30.75 -11.53
N THR A 2 -46.34 -31.98 -11.17
CA THR A 2 -45.44 -32.27 -10.01
C THR A 2 -43.95 -32.19 -10.36
N ALA A 3 -43.58 -32.32 -11.61
CA ALA A 3 -42.17 -32.27 -12.04
C ALA A 3 -41.61 -30.85 -12.11
N CYS A 4 -42.42 -29.83 -12.36
CA CYS A 4 -41.99 -28.43 -12.38
C CYS A 4 -41.74 -27.86 -10.98
N ALA A 5 -42.40 -28.36 -9.93
CA ALA A 5 -42.21 -27.91 -8.56
C ALA A 5 -40.86 -28.40 -7.95
N LEU A 6 -40.39 -29.59 -8.36
CA LEU A 6 -39.09 -30.11 -7.92
C LEU A 6 -37.90 -29.38 -8.56
N ALA A 7 -38.04 -28.98 -9.83
CA ALA A 7 -36.98 -28.23 -10.51
C ALA A 7 -36.79 -26.82 -9.93
N GLY A 8 -37.88 -26.17 -9.50
CA GLY A 8 -37.82 -24.85 -8.86
C GLY A 8 -37.19 -24.87 -7.46
N MET A 9 -37.36 -25.96 -6.72
CA MET A 9 -36.76 -26.09 -5.38
C MET A 9 -35.27 -26.38 -5.41
N MET A 10 -34.76 -27.04 -6.44
CA MET A 10 -33.30 -27.28 -6.57
C MET A 10 -32.50 -26.00 -6.92
N ILE A 11 -33.13 -25.03 -7.56
CA ILE A 11 -32.44 -23.78 -7.94
C ILE A 11 -32.29 -22.83 -6.74
N VAL A 12 -33.18 -22.92 -5.75
CA VAL A 12 -33.17 -22.05 -4.58
C VAL A 12 -32.21 -22.53 -3.49
N SER A 13 -31.80 -23.80 -3.52
CA SER A 13 -31.00 -24.40 -2.43
C SER A 13 -29.49 -24.44 -2.65
N THR A 14 -28.98 -23.88 -3.74
CA THR A 14 -27.54 -23.90 -4.01
C THR A 14 -26.94 -22.52 -4.31
N PRO A 15 -26.78 -21.65 -3.30
CA PRO A 15 -26.02 -20.45 -3.49
C PRO A 15 -24.50 -20.72 -3.54
N ALA A 16 -24.07 -21.91 -3.23
CA ALA A 16 -22.67 -22.28 -3.40
C ALA A 16 -22.46 -22.69 -4.85
N MET A 17 -22.21 -21.72 -5.67
CA MET A 17 -21.63 -22.00 -6.97
C MET A 17 -20.26 -22.60 -6.74
N ALA A 18 -20.26 -23.89 -6.81
CA ALA A 18 -19.03 -24.62 -6.91
C ALA A 18 -18.20 -24.00 -8.01
N ILE A 19 -16.99 -23.67 -7.68
CA ILE A 19 -15.98 -23.37 -8.67
C ILE A 19 -15.86 -24.61 -9.51
N GLY A 20 -16.36 -24.54 -10.75
CA GLY A 20 -16.34 -25.65 -11.69
C GLY A 20 -14.90 -26.08 -11.92
N GLY A 21 -14.54 -27.20 -11.37
CA GLY A 21 -13.33 -27.90 -11.78
C GLY A 21 -13.56 -28.60 -13.11
N ALA A 22 -12.53 -29.10 -13.76
CA ALA A 22 -12.59 -29.87 -14.99
C ALA A 22 -13.41 -31.15 -14.89
N SER A 23 -13.86 -31.53 -13.70
CA SER A 23 -14.61 -32.76 -13.38
C SER A 23 -16.13 -32.57 -13.22
N GLY A 24 -16.65 -31.38 -13.55
CA GLY A 24 -18.12 -31.14 -13.51
C GLY A 24 -18.59 -30.36 -12.28
N PRO A 25 -19.90 -30.16 -12.13
CA PRO A 25 -20.45 -29.32 -11.10
C PRO A 25 -20.20 -29.93 -9.70
N HIS A 26 -19.62 -29.15 -8.82
CA HIS A 26 -19.57 -29.50 -7.41
C HIS A 26 -20.95 -29.34 -6.79
N VAL A 27 -21.38 -30.33 -6.09
CA VAL A 27 -22.57 -30.24 -5.24
C VAL A 27 -22.13 -29.55 -3.93
N GLY A 28 -22.51 -28.28 -3.76
CA GLY A 28 -22.36 -27.60 -2.47
C GLY A 28 -23.33 -28.22 -1.46
N TYR A 29 -22.80 -28.87 -0.44
CA TYR A 29 -23.60 -29.28 0.70
C TYR A 29 -23.78 -28.11 1.63
N PRO A 30 -24.96 -27.75 2.10
CA PRO A 30 -25.13 -26.79 3.17
C PRO A 30 -24.44 -27.34 4.42
N THR A 31 -23.30 -26.77 4.77
CA THR A 31 -22.56 -27.13 5.98
C THR A 31 -23.06 -26.31 7.15
N THR A 32 -24.17 -26.71 7.73
CA THR A 32 -24.56 -26.26 9.06
C THR A 32 -23.78 -27.09 10.08
N GLY A 33 -22.55 -26.72 10.31
CA GLY A 33 -21.69 -27.35 11.31
C GLY A 33 -21.74 -26.61 12.65
N LYS A 34 -20.96 -27.06 13.60
CA LYS A 34 -20.80 -26.38 14.88
C LYS A 34 -20.04 -25.04 14.66
N ILE A 35 -20.55 -23.93 15.24
CA ILE A 35 -19.79 -22.69 15.37
C ILE A 35 -18.55 -22.97 16.22
N GLY A 36 -17.39 -22.39 15.86
CA GLY A 36 -16.24 -22.34 16.72
C GLY A 36 -14.98 -23.05 16.23
N ALA A 37 -14.98 -23.60 15.03
CA ALA A 37 -13.70 -24.03 14.44
C ALA A 37 -12.82 -22.80 14.20
N VAL A 38 -11.64 -22.73 14.84
CA VAL A 38 -10.70 -21.61 14.73
C VAL A 38 -9.76 -21.85 13.57
N ASN A 39 -9.70 -20.88 12.67
CA ASN A 39 -8.71 -20.82 11.60
C ASN A 39 -7.70 -19.71 11.91
N LEU A 40 -6.54 -20.06 12.41
CA LEU A 40 -5.46 -19.12 12.72
C LEU A 40 -4.74 -18.69 11.44
N ASN A 41 -4.41 -17.40 11.33
CA ASN A 41 -3.77 -16.81 10.16
C ASN A 41 -4.47 -17.20 8.85
N PRO A 42 -5.76 -16.88 8.71
CA PRO A 42 -6.63 -17.48 7.67
C PRO A 42 -6.15 -17.22 6.24
N TYR A 43 -5.42 -16.14 6.04
CA TYR A 43 -4.91 -15.74 4.71
C TYR A 43 -3.39 -15.88 4.59
N GLY A 44 -2.71 -16.35 5.64
CA GLY A 44 -1.26 -16.59 5.63
C GLY A 44 -0.38 -15.33 5.72
N ILE A 45 -0.97 -14.16 5.95
CA ILE A 45 -0.29 -12.85 5.89
C ILE A 45 -0.25 -12.16 7.25
N ALA A 46 -1.24 -12.42 8.12
CA ALA A 46 -1.38 -11.78 9.42
C ALA A 46 -1.41 -12.82 10.55
N PRO A 47 -0.26 -13.30 11.03
CA PRO A 47 -0.17 -14.45 11.94
C PRO A 47 -0.87 -14.27 13.31
N LEU A 48 -1.08 -13.03 13.76
CA LEU A 48 -1.77 -12.73 15.02
C LEU A 48 -3.27 -12.45 14.82
N THR A 49 -3.85 -13.03 13.77
CA THR A 49 -5.29 -12.99 13.49
C THR A 49 -5.87 -14.39 13.39
N ALA A 50 -7.17 -14.50 13.60
CA ALA A 50 -7.89 -15.75 13.43
C ALA A 50 -9.32 -15.50 12.93
N VAL A 51 -9.96 -16.53 12.39
CA VAL A 51 -11.41 -16.52 12.13
C VAL A 51 -12.04 -17.66 12.93
N ILE A 52 -13.04 -17.34 13.74
CA ILE A 52 -13.91 -18.33 14.38
C ILE A 52 -15.07 -18.59 13.42
N ARG A 53 -15.09 -19.76 12.81
CA ARG A 53 -16.03 -20.10 11.73
C ARG A 53 -17.46 -20.11 12.24
N ASN A 54 -18.38 -19.60 11.43
CA ASN A 54 -19.79 -19.47 11.79
C ASN A 54 -20.61 -20.78 11.64
N GLY A 55 -19.99 -21.86 11.22
CA GLY A 55 -20.67 -23.16 11.07
C GLY A 55 -21.80 -23.20 10.04
N GLY A 56 -21.87 -22.21 9.15
CA GLY A 56 -22.93 -22.09 8.14
C GLY A 56 -24.18 -21.33 8.62
N TYR A 57 -24.18 -20.86 9.86
CA TYR A 57 -25.28 -20.04 10.39
C TYR A 57 -25.11 -18.57 10.00
N THR A 58 -26.20 -17.81 10.05
CA THR A 58 -26.16 -16.37 10.07
C THR A 58 -25.75 -15.92 11.46
N VAL A 59 -24.66 -15.15 11.54
CA VAL A 59 -24.10 -14.60 12.79
C VAL A 59 -24.07 -13.09 12.66
N THR A 60 -24.72 -12.41 13.60
CA THR A 60 -24.88 -10.94 13.64
C THR A 60 -24.60 -10.40 15.04
N ASP A 61 -24.57 -9.09 15.18
CA ASP A 61 -24.37 -8.39 16.45
C ASP A 61 -23.18 -8.93 17.25
N VAL A 62 -22.04 -9.00 16.56
CA VAL A 62 -20.83 -9.64 17.07
C VAL A 62 -19.97 -8.64 17.84
N SER A 63 -19.52 -9.05 19.03
CA SER A 63 -18.45 -8.38 19.76
C SER A 63 -17.32 -9.36 20.09
N VAL A 64 -16.11 -8.87 20.01
CA VAL A 64 -14.88 -9.64 20.30
C VAL A 64 -14.10 -8.92 21.38
N ARG A 65 -13.57 -9.68 22.32
CA ARG A 65 -12.70 -9.22 23.40
C ARG A 65 -11.48 -10.13 23.50
N ILE A 66 -10.29 -9.58 23.35
CA ILE A 66 -9.04 -10.27 23.65
C ILE A 66 -8.72 -9.99 25.13
N VAL A 67 -8.76 -11.02 25.95
CA VAL A 67 -8.44 -10.91 27.37
C VAL A 67 -6.96 -10.55 27.52
N PRO A 68 -6.62 -9.42 28.18
CA PRO A 68 -5.24 -9.02 28.32
C PRO A 68 -4.42 -9.97 29.20
N LYS A 69 -3.11 -10.01 28.99
CA LYS A 69 -2.16 -10.51 29.98
C LYS A 69 -2.22 -9.64 31.23
N GLU A 70 -1.66 -10.14 32.32
CA GLU A 70 -1.51 -9.33 33.53
C GLU A 70 -0.81 -7.99 33.22
N GLY A 71 -1.42 -6.87 33.56
CA GLY A 71 -0.93 -5.53 33.22
C GLY A 71 -0.98 -5.16 31.73
N GLY A 72 -1.53 -6.01 30.88
CA GLY A 72 -1.67 -5.78 29.46
C GLY A 72 -2.83 -4.87 29.09
N GLN A 73 -2.88 -4.48 27.81
CA GLN A 73 -3.99 -3.71 27.26
C GLN A 73 -5.07 -4.64 26.71
N GLU A 74 -6.32 -4.37 27.08
CA GLU A 74 -7.48 -5.02 26.48
C GLU A 74 -7.67 -4.53 25.04
N ILE A 75 -8.07 -5.44 24.16
CA ILE A 75 -8.58 -5.11 22.83
C ILE A 75 -10.00 -5.65 22.74
N ALA A 76 -10.97 -4.73 22.57
CA ALA A 76 -12.37 -5.09 22.40
C ALA A 76 -12.98 -4.28 21.26
N TYR A 77 -13.78 -4.92 20.42
CA TYR A 77 -14.38 -4.29 19.25
C TYR A 77 -15.66 -5.00 18.79
N LYS A 78 -16.47 -4.28 18.03
CA LYS A 78 -17.62 -4.83 17.31
C LYS A 78 -17.21 -5.25 15.91
N VAL A 79 -17.84 -6.30 15.41
CA VAL A 79 -17.66 -6.82 14.05
C VAL A 79 -18.94 -6.60 13.27
N SER A 80 -18.84 -5.98 12.10
CA SER A 80 -19.99 -5.79 11.24
C SER A 80 -20.42 -7.09 10.57
N ASP A 81 -21.69 -7.19 10.23
CA ASP A 81 -22.23 -8.35 9.49
C ASP A 81 -21.51 -8.56 8.16
N THR A 82 -21.08 -7.48 7.53
CA THR A 82 -20.28 -7.56 6.30
C THR A 82 -18.93 -8.22 6.56
N GLN A 83 -18.24 -7.89 7.65
CA GLN A 83 -16.99 -8.55 8.01
C GLN A 83 -17.18 -10.03 8.32
N VAL A 84 -18.25 -10.39 9.05
CA VAL A 84 -18.59 -11.79 9.31
C VAL A 84 -18.79 -12.55 8.00
N ARG A 85 -19.56 -11.99 7.07
CA ARG A 85 -19.79 -12.62 5.75
C ARG A 85 -18.49 -12.70 4.93
N THR A 86 -17.71 -11.64 4.91
CA THR A 86 -16.44 -11.59 4.15
C THR A 86 -15.47 -12.69 4.58
N HIS A 87 -15.38 -12.97 5.87
CA HIS A 87 -14.44 -13.93 6.43
C HIS A 87 -15.05 -15.34 6.68
N GLY A 88 -16.33 -15.49 6.48
CA GLY A 88 -17.04 -16.74 6.78
C GLY A 88 -17.04 -17.10 8.26
N GLY A 89 -17.04 -16.11 9.13
CA GLY A 89 -16.98 -16.25 10.57
C GLY A 89 -16.60 -14.97 11.27
N ILE A 90 -16.32 -15.05 12.57
CA ILE A 90 -15.96 -13.92 13.41
C ILE A 90 -14.47 -13.63 13.27
N PRO A 91 -14.06 -12.51 12.67
CA PRO A 91 -12.65 -12.13 12.58
C PRO A 91 -12.11 -11.73 13.95
N VAL A 92 -10.97 -12.32 14.29
CA VAL A 92 -10.23 -12.07 15.52
C VAL A 92 -8.93 -11.37 15.20
N PHE A 93 -8.71 -10.22 15.80
CA PHE A 93 -7.53 -9.37 15.65
C PHE A 93 -6.91 -9.09 17.01
N GLY A 94 -5.59 -8.95 17.06
CA GLY A 94 -4.91 -8.45 18.25
C GLY A 94 -4.47 -9.54 19.23
N LEU A 95 -4.19 -10.75 18.74
CA LEU A 95 -3.62 -11.82 19.55
C LEU A 95 -2.20 -11.47 20.00
N TYR A 96 -1.81 -11.93 21.18
CA TYR A 96 -0.42 -11.91 21.64
C TYR A 96 0.36 -13.05 20.97
N PRO A 97 1.58 -12.80 20.49
CA PRO A 97 2.46 -13.85 19.98
C PRO A 97 2.99 -14.72 21.15
N ASP A 98 3.33 -15.96 20.83
CA ASP A 98 3.84 -16.98 21.78
C ASP A 98 3.00 -17.06 23.07
N TRP A 99 1.69 -17.07 22.88
CA TRP A 99 0.73 -16.99 23.98
C TRP A 99 -0.55 -17.76 23.69
N ARG A 100 -1.09 -18.41 24.72
CA ARG A 100 -2.43 -19.00 24.66
C ARG A 100 -3.47 -17.93 25.00
N ASN A 101 -3.89 -17.21 24.00
CA ASN A 101 -4.87 -16.15 24.13
C ASN A 101 -6.24 -16.67 24.55
N THR A 102 -6.93 -15.91 25.39
CA THR A 102 -8.36 -16.09 25.66
C THR A 102 -9.10 -15.04 24.84
N VAL A 103 -9.98 -15.51 23.96
CA VAL A 103 -10.82 -14.66 23.11
C VAL A 103 -12.26 -14.89 23.53
N GLU A 104 -12.92 -13.86 24.01
CA GLU A 104 -14.34 -13.89 24.37
C GLU A 104 -15.14 -13.25 23.24
N VAL A 105 -16.22 -13.91 22.84
CA VAL A 105 -17.12 -13.41 21.79
C VAL A 105 -18.55 -13.43 22.28
N SER A 106 -19.34 -12.46 21.83
CA SER A 106 -20.79 -12.48 21.92
C SER A 106 -21.39 -12.28 20.55
N TYR A 107 -22.50 -12.91 20.26
CA TYR A 107 -23.14 -12.84 18.95
C TYR A 107 -24.59 -13.34 18.99
N THR A 108 -25.35 -13.00 17.98
CA THR A 108 -26.68 -13.56 17.72
C THR A 108 -26.57 -14.56 16.57
N LYS A 109 -26.93 -15.81 16.84
CA LYS A 109 -26.97 -16.89 15.86
C LYS A 109 -28.41 -17.05 15.36
N THR A 110 -28.60 -17.08 14.06
CA THR A 110 -29.92 -17.33 13.43
C THR A 110 -29.87 -18.58 12.56
N SER A 111 -30.84 -19.49 12.77
CA SER A 111 -31.02 -20.70 12.00
C SER A 111 -32.50 -20.95 11.85
N GLU A 112 -32.97 -21.27 10.64
CA GLU A 112 -34.37 -21.61 10.34
C GLU A 112 -35.37 -20.59 10.91
N GLY A 113 -35.02 -19.30 10.86
CA GLY A 113 -35.85 -18.21 11.37
C GLY A 113 -35.88 -18.05 12.89
N LYS A 114 -35.12 -18.87 13.62
CA LYS A 114 -34.96 -18.76 15.07
C LYS A 114 -33.63 -18.10 15.40
N SER A 115 -33.66 -17.10 16.27
CA SER A 115 -32.48 -16.41 16.76
C SER A 115 -32.19 -16.78 18.21
N GLU A 116 -30.92 -17.01 18.49
CA GLU A 116 -30.37 -17.28 19.81
C GLU A 116 -29.25 -16.30 20.12
N ARG A 117 -29.30 -15.65 21.26
CA ARG A 117 -28.21 -14.78 21.74
C ARG A 117 -27.22 -15.58 22.55
N VAL A 118 -25.95 -15.51 22.16
CA VAL A 118 -24.82 -16.02 22.90
C VAL A 118 -24.13 -14.81 23.55
N GLU A 119 -24.26 -14.65 24.86
CA GLU A 119 -23.73 -13.50 25.57
C GLU A 119 -22.24 -13.59 25.80
N LYS A 120 -21.72 -14.80 25.97
CA LYS A 120 -20.30 -15.03 26.15
C LYS A 120 -19.92 -16.45 25.77
N GLU A 121 -18.99 -16.54 24.84
CA GLU A 121 -18.31 -17.80 24.51
C GLU A 121 -16.80 -17.53 24.46
N ALA A 122 -16.01 -18.41 25.08
CA ALA A 122 -14.57 -18.22 25.21
C ALA A 122 -13.79 -19.26 24.39
N TYR A 123 -12.80 -18.78 23.65
CA TYR A 123 -11.88 -19.59 22.86
C TYR A 123 -10.46 -19.46 23.38
N LYS A 124 -9.73 -20.57 23.43
CA LYS A 124 -8.30 -20.61 23.74
C LYS A 124 -7.52 -20.76 22.44
N ILE A 125 -6.86 -19.69 22.01
CA ILE A 125 -6.16 -19.64 20.74
C ILE A 125 -4.66 -19.43 21.01
N TYR A 126 -3.85 -20.42 20.68
CA TYR A 126 -2.40 -20.25 20.71
C TYR A 126 -1.92 -19.63 19.40
N ALA A 127 -1.32 -18.45 19.48
CA ALA A 127 -0.57 -17.86 18.38
C ALA A 127 0.92 -18.10 18.62
N GLY A 128 1.61 -18.57 17.60
CA GLY A 128 3.04 -18.87 17.69
C GLY A 128 3.92 -17.62 17.88
N PRO A 129 5.24 -17.81 18.05
CA PRO A 129 6.17 -16.70 18.16
C PRO A 129 6.14 -15.81 16.92
N ALA A 130 6.36 -14.52 17.13
CA ALA A 130 6.44 -13.54 16.04
C ALA A 130 7.77 -13.70 15.30
N ASN A 131 7.77 -14.53 14.27
CA ASN A 131 8.90 -14.71 13.37
C ASN A 131 8.47 -14.29 11.96
N ILE A 132 9.28 -13.49 11.31
CA ILE A 132 9.17 -13.32 9.87
C ILE A 132 10.00 -14.45 9.22
N ALA A 133 9.33 -15.29 8.43
CA ALA A 133 10.01 -16.22 7.58
C ALA A 133 10.74 -15.45 6.49
N THR A 134 12.02 -15.26 6.65
CA THR A 134 12.87 -14.60 5.68
C THR A 134 13.47 -15.67 4.78
N ALA A 135 12.85 -15.95 3.64
CA ALA A 135 13.42 -16.85 2.66
C ALA A 135 14.85 -16.39 2.31
N GLY A 136 15.85 -17.21 2.63
CA GLY A 136 17.25 -16.90 2.43
C GLY A 136 17.95 -16.11 3.53
N TYR A 137 17.26 -15.72 4.61
CA TYR A 137 17.87 -15.03 5.76
C TYR A 137 18.11 -16.00 6.91
N ALA A 138 19.00 -16.95 6.71
CA ALA A 138 19.38 -17.87 7.79
C ALA A 138 19.92 -17.09 8.99
N GLY A 139 19.29 -17.26 10.15
CA GLY A 139 19.75 -16.74 11.44
C GLY A 139 19.04 -15.49 11.96
N VAL A 140 18.07 -14.92 11.26
CA VAL A 140 17.23 -13.85 11.83
C VAL A 140 16.15 -14.46 12.72
N LYS A 141 16.35 -14.41 14.04
CA LYS A 141 15.44 -15.06 15.00
C LYS A 141 14.16 -14.29 15.27
N SER A 142 14.19 -13.00 15.23
CA SER A 142 13.02 -12.11 15.30
C SER A 142 13.44 -10.74 14.83
N VAL A 143 12.62 -10.14 14.00
CA VAL A 143 12.89 -8.81 13.45
C VAL A 143 12.06 -7.72 14.14
N PHE A 144 11.16 -8.11 15.05
CA PHE A 144 10.33 -7.14 15.77
C PHE A 144 11.03 -6.69 17.05
N PRO A 145 11.38 -5.40 17.16
CA PRO A 145 11.95 -4.87 18.39
C PRO A 145 10.91 -4.92 19.50
N LYS A 146 11.38 -5.13 20.73
CA LYS A 146 10.54 -4.89 21.91
C LYS A 146 10.31 -3.38 22.02
N ALA A 147 9.06 -2.97 22.01
CA ALA A 147 8.71 -1.58 22.24
C ALA A 147 8.80 -1.26 23.73
N LYS A 148 9.48 -0.17 24.07
CA LYS A 148 9.54 0.34 25.45
C LYS A 148 8.77 1.65 25.53
N VAL A 149 7.64 1.63 26.20
CA VAL A 149 6.86 2.82 26.45
C VAL A 149 7.54 3.66 27.54
N ARG A 150 7.97 4.86 27.22
CA ARG A 150 8.63 5.78 28.16
C ARG A 150 7.66 6.74 28.83
N LYS A 151 6.67 7.17 28.07
CA LYS A 151 5.63 8.09 28.52
C LYS A 151 4.34 7.81 27.76
N MET A 152 3.23 7.82 28.44
CA MET A 152 1.90 7.68 27.87
C MET A 152 1.01 8.81 28.39
N SER A 153 0.40 9.56 27.48
CA SER A 153 -0.65 10.52 27.83
C SER A 153 -1.99 9.80 27.92
N LYS A 154 -2.83 10.21 28.85
CA LYS A 154 -4.16 9.60 29.06
C LYS A 154 -5.02 9.58 27.79
N GLU A 155 -4.88 10.59 26.95
CA GLU A 155 -5.55 10.72 25.66
C GLU A 155 -5.22 9.59 24.68
N PHE A 156 -4.08 8.93 24.84
CA PHE A 156 -3.54 7.94 23.90
C PHE A 156 -3.44 6.52 24.47
N GLU A 157 -3.88 6.31 25.71
CA GLU A 157 -3.66 5.05 26.42
C GLU A 157 -4.54 3.87 25.95
N ASP A 158 -5.58 4.15 25.18
CA ASP A 158 -6.53 3.19 24.64
C ASP A 158 -6.30 2.88 23.16
N ARG A 159 -5.24 3.43 22.56
CA ARG A 159 -4.94 3.30 21.12
C ARG A 159 -4.02 2.13 20.82
N LEU A 160 -3.94 1.81 19.54
CA LEU A 160 -2.94 0.92 18.96
C LEU A 160 -2.06 1.73 17.99
N TYR A 161 -0.80 1.34 17.86
CA TYR A 161 0.18 2.08 17.08
C TYR A 161 0.70 1.25 15.93
N LEU A 162 0.37 1.67 14.71
CA LEU A 162 0.91 1.09 13.48
C LEU A 162 2.32 1.61 13.25
N ILE A 163 3.27 0.70 13.17
CA ILE A 163 4.67 0.98 12.86
C ILE A 163 4.95 0.48 11.45
N ASN A 164 5.40 1.39 10.60
CA ASN A 164 5.91 1.07 9.27
C ASN A 164 7.43 1.22 9.28
N ASN A 165 8.13 0.12 9.15
CA ASN A 165 9.58 0.07 9.16
C ASN A 165 10.11 -0.88 8.08
N MET A 166 11.40 -0.79 7.82
CA MET A 166 12.11 -1.66 6.88
C MET A 166 13.48 -2.01 7.45
N ILE A 167 13.87 -3.26 7.35
CA ILE A 167 15.23 -3.69 7.63
C ILE A 167 16.04 -3.76 6.34
N ALA A 168 17.34 -3.45 6.44
CA ALA A 168 18.24 -3.72 5.35
C ALA A 168 18.25 -5.22 5.05
N ALA A 169 18.17 -5.58 3.79
CA ALA A 169 18.47 -6.93 3.36
C ALA A 169 19.90 -7.29 3.78
N THR A 170 20.14 -8.57 4.06
CA THR A 170 21.51 -9.02 4.34
C THR A 170 22.39 -8.77 3.11
N PRO A 171 23.71 -8.58 3.28
CA PRO A 171 24.60 -8.27 2.16
C PRO A 171 24.51 -9.27 1.00
N ASN A 172 24.17 -10.51 1.27
CA ASN A 172 24.09 -11.55 0.26
C ASN A 172 22.76 -11.56 -0.53
N THR A 173 21.79 -10.74 -0.15
CA THR A 173 20.47 -10.71 -0.77
C THR A 173 20.15 -9.35 -1.37
N THR A 174 21.06 -8.39 -1.29
CA THR A 174 20.91 -7.08 -1.91
C THR A 174 21.05 -7.22 -3.42
N ARG A 175 19.94 -7.44 -4.08
CA ARG A 175 19.84 -7.22 -5.51
C ARG A 175 19.41 -5.77 -5.72
N VAL A 176 20.37 -4.89 -5.79
CA VAL A 176 20.13 -3.55 -6.30
C VAL A 176 20.22 -3.66 -7.83
N VAL A 177 19.11 -3.47 -8.49
CA VAL A 177 19.07 -3.44 -9.94
C VAL A 177 19.20 -1.97 -10.34
N TRP A 178 20.45 -1.52 -10.49
CA TRP A 178 20.75 -0.19 -11.00
C TRP A 178 20.33 -0.07 -12.47
N ASN A 179 19.83 1.10 -12.85
CA ASN A 179 19.35 1.38 -14.21
C ASN A 179 18.26 0.40 -14.70
N ASN A 180 17.41 -0.04 -13.78
CA ASN A 180 16.28 -0.86 -14.14
C ASN A 180 15.26 -0.03 -14.93
N PRO A 181 14.98 -0.37 -16.20
CA PRO A 181 14.00 0.35 -16.99
C PRO A 181 12.57 0.23 -16.44
N MET A 182 12.35 -0.70 -15.52
CA MET A 182 11.06 -0.87 -14.85
C MET A 182 10.90 0.00 -13.60
N GLY A 183 11.92 0.74 -13.22
CA GLY A 183 11.82 1.83 -12.28
C GLY A 183 12.22 1.56 -10.83
N GLY A 184 12.07 2.61 -10.02
CA GLY A 184 12.70 2.78 -8.72
C GLY A 184 12.27 1.80 -7.63
N ALA A 185 11.06 1.27 -7.69
CA ALA A 185 10.59 0.30 -6.69
C ALA A 185 11.38 -1.03 -6.74
N LEU A 186 12.01 -1.35 -7.87
CA LEU A 186 12.84 -2.53 -8.04
C LEU A 186 14.33 -2.29 -7.74
N GLU A 187 14.74 -1.05 -7.55
CA GLU A 187 16.14 -0.71 -7.28
C GLU A 187 16.57 -0.97 -5.85
N TRP A 188 15.62 -1.15 -4.94
CA TRP A 188 15.87 -1.33 -3.53
C TRP A 188 15.32 -2.64 -3.04
N ASN A 189 16.13 -3.41 -2.37
CA ASN A 189 15.73 -4.66 -1.75
C ASN A 189 15.79 -4.50 -0.23
N ARG A 190 14.66 -4.18 0.38
CA ARG A 190 14.50 -4.05 1.83
C ARG A 190 13.31 -4.87 2.29
N TYR A 191 13.44 -5.46 3.45
CA TYR A 191 12.40 -6.30 4.03
C TYR A 191 11.47 -5.44 4.90
N PRO A 192 10.16 -5.42 4.61
CA PRO A 192 9.22 -4.62 5.39
C PRO A 192 8.92 -5.23 6.76
N GLN A 193 8.74 -4.37 7.75
CA GLN A 193 8.36 -4.70 9.12
C GLN A 193 7.14 -3.88 9.50
N ASN A 194 5.97 -4.26 9.03
CA ASN A 194 4.73 -3.59 9.40
C ASN A 194 4.12 -4.30 10.59
N ALA A 195 3.93 -3.56 11.67
CA ALA A 195 3.46 -4.12 12.94
C ALA A 195 2.55 -3.14 13.69
N ILE A 196 1.67 -3.68 14.52
CA ILE A 196 0.85 -2.90 15.46
C ILE A 196 1.22 -3.30 16.88
N TYR A 197 1.55 -2.29 17.65
CA TYR A 197 1.83 -2.41 19.08
C TYR A 197 0.74 -1.78 19.92
N ASP A 198 0.51 -2.34 21.09
CA ASP A 198 -0.34 -1.72 22.09
C ASP A 198 0.42 -0.71 22.97
N THR A 199 -0.29 -0.03 23.86
CA THR A 199 0.26 0.99 24.75
C THR A 199 1.13 0.44 25.88
N LYS A 200 1.24 -0.88 25.99
CA LYS A 200 2.17 -1.57 26.90
C LYS A 200 3.44 -2.03 26.19
N GLY A 201 3.51 -1.79 24.87
CA GLY A 201 4.64 -2.19 24.04
C GLY A 201 4.58 -3.64 23.55
N GLU A 202 3.44 -4.28 23.73
CA GLU A 202 3.24 -5.65 23.23
C GLU A 202 2.84 -5.63 21.74
N LEU A 203 3.41 -6.56 20.99
CA LEU A 203 3.06 -6.78 19.58
C LEU A 203 1.67 -7.42 19.50
N ARG A 204 0.76 -6.82 18.73
CA ARG A 204 -0.62 -7.27 18.60
C ARG A 204 -1.01 -7.61 17.16
N TRP A 205 -0.21 -7.25 16.20
CA TRP A 205 -0.37 -7.58 14.80
C TRP A 205 0.94 -7.37 14.05
N TYR A 206 1.18 -8.17 13.05
CA TYR A 206 2.24 -7.93 12.07
C TYR A 206 1.88 -8.58 10.74
N MET A 207 2.49 -8.06 9.68
CA MET A 207 2.36 -8.60 8.34
C MET A 207 3.54 -9.52 8.03
N GLU A 208 3.24 -10.72 7.55
CA GLU A 208 4.22 -11.65 7.00
C GLU A 208 4.34 -11.44 5.49
N PRO A 209 5.37 -10.73 5.02
CA PRO A 209 5.44 -10.32 3.62
C PRO A 209 5.93 -11.42 2.68
N SER A 210 6.44 -12.54 3.18
CA SER A 210 7.07 -13.59 2.35
C SER A 210 6.13 -14.20 1.30
N ARG A 211 4.83 -14.08 1.49
CA ARG A 211 3.84 -14.55 0.50
C ARG A 211 3.51 -13.55 -0.60
N ILE A 212 3.79 -12.28 -0.37
CA ILE A 212 3.48 -11.20 -1.32
C ILE A 212 4.74 -10.59 -1.92
N TYR A 213 5.88 -10.82 -1.31
CA TYR A 213 7.18 -10.31 -1.69
C TYR A 213 8.12 -11.46 -2.02
N ASP A 214 8.69 -11.44 -3.20
CA ASP A 214 9.67 -12.42 -3.65
C ASP A 214 10.81 -11.69 -4.37
N PRO A 215 12.00 -11.62 -3.78
CA PRO A 215 13.11 -10.87 -4.35
C PRO A 215 13.64 -11.49 -5.65
N ASP A 216 13.31 -12.74 -5.93
CA ASP A 216 13.74 -13.43 -7.14
C ASP A 216 12.74 -13.27 -8.30
N ASN A 217 11.57 -12.73 -8.03
CA ASN A 217 10.52 -12.51 -9.02
C ASN A 217 10.37 -11.01 -9.30
N VAL A 218 10.73 -10.57 -10.49
CA VAL A 218 10.66 -9.16 -10.92
C VAL A 218 9.28 -8.52 -10.72
N TYR A 219 8.21 -9.28 -10.76
CA TYR A 219 6.85 -8.78 -10.53
C TYR A 219 6.44 -8.74 -9.06
N LYS A 220 7.23 -9.32 -8.18
CA LYS A 220 7.01 -9.35 -6.73
C LYS A 220 8.19 -8.83 -5.91
N ALA A 221 9.28 -8.49 -6.60
CA ALA A 221 10.46 -7.87 -5.98
C ALA A 221 10.25 -6.37 -5.79
N GLY A 222 11.18 -5.76 -5.09
CA GLY A 222 11.23 -4.34 -4.86
C GLY A 222 10.97 -3.98 -3.40
N ILE A 223 11.01 -2.70 -3.12
CA ILE A 223 10.69 -2.17 -1.79
C ILE A 223 9.17 -2.01 -1.65
N MET A 224 8.64 -2.35 -0.49
CA MET A 224 7.28 -1.97 -0.12
C MET A 224 7.21 -0.46 0.05
N MET A 225 6.57 0.22 -0.88
CA MET A 225 6.47 1.68 -0.89
C MET A 225 5.10 2.15 -0.44
N GLY A 226 5.08 3.23 0.35
CA GLY A 226 3.85 3.93 0.70
C GLY A 226 2.85 3.10 1.47
N PHE A 227 3.32 2.20 2.32
CA PHE A 227 2.43 1.46 3.21
C PHE A 227 1.63 2.44 4.09
N ARG A 228 0.32 2.40 3.95
CA ARG A 228 -0.58 3.25 4.74
C ARG A 228 -1.90 2.55 5.05
N GLN A 229 -2.50 2.94 6.16
CA GLN A 229 -3.86 2.57 6.48
C GLN A 229 -4.84 3.55 5.83
N ASN A 230 -5.88 3.02 5.20
CA ASN A 230 -6.97 3.79 4.61
C ASN A 230 -8.13 3.96 5.61
N ASN A 231 -9.09 4.82 5.26
CA ASN A 231 -10.25 5.11 6.12
C ASN A 231 -11.15 3.88 6.38
N ASP A 232 -11.10 2.88 5.52
CA ASP A 232 -11.80 1.60 5.69
C ASP A 232 -11.02 0.59 6.55
N GLY A 233 -9.88 1.00 7.11
CA GLY A 233 -9.00 0.17 7.93
C GLY A 233 -8.08 -0.77 7.17
N ALA A 234 -8.23 -0.90 5.85
CA ALA A 234 -7.36 -1.70 5.01
C ALA A 234 -6.02 -0.98 4.74
N PHE A 235 -5.02 -1.74 4.33
CA PHE A 235 -3.69 -1.24 4.01
C PHE A 235 -3.46 -1.23 2.51
N THR A 236 -2.83 -0.17 2.02
CA THR A 236 -2.36 -0.06 0.63
C THR A 236 -0.88 0.19 0.57
N TRP A 237 -0.24 -0.34 -0.45
CA TRP A 237 1.16 -0.06 -0.82
C TRP A 237 1.42 -0.48 -2.26
N GLY A 238 2.61 -0.15 -2.76
CA GLY A 238 3.08 -0.67 -4.03
C GLY A 238 4.45 -1.33 -3.90
N TYR A 239 4.76 -2.17 -4.86
CA TYR A 239 6.07 -2.81 -5.01
C TYR A 239 6.30 -3.21 -6.47
N GLY A 240 7.53 -3.00 -6.96
CA GLY A 240 7.84 -3.28 -8.34
C GLY A 240 6.89 -2.58 -9.33
N GLN A 241 6.17 -3.35 -10.11
CA GLN A 241 5.17 -2.90 -11.07
C GLN A 241 3.73 -3.14 -10.60
N ARG A 242 3.53 -3.23 -9.28
CA ARG A 242 2.23 -3.58 -8.68
C ARG A 242 1.82 -2.59 -7.61
N TYR A 243 0.51 -2.49 -7.42
CA TYR A 243 -0.12 -1.80 -6.29
C TYR A 243 -1.21 -2.70 -5.70
N VAL A 244 -1.33 -2.66 -4.39
CA VAL A 244 -2.11 -3.68 -3.66
C VAL A 244 -2.92 -3.07 -2.53
N LYS A 245 -3.97 -3.79 -2.15
CA LYS A 245 -4.76 -3.52 -0.96
C LYS A 245 -5.06 -4.81 -0.23
N TYR A 246 -4.78 -4.81 1.06
CA TYR A 246 -5.06 -5.91 1.98
C TYR A 246 -5.82 -5.41 3.20
N ASP A 247 -6.76 -6.20 3.70
CA ASP A 247 -7.43 -5.86 4.94
C ASP A 247 -6.59 -6.27 6.18
N LEU A 248 -7.07 -5.88 7.36
CA LEU A 248 -6.38 -6.14 8.62
C LEU A 248 -6.21 -7.64 8.93
N MET A 249 -7.08 -8.50 8.36
CA MET A 249 -6.98 -9.94 8.50
C MET A 249 -5.93 -10.55 7.56
N GLY A 250 -5.35 -9.76 6.66
CA GLY A 250 -4.41 -10.19 5.64
C GLY A 250 -5.07 -10.72 4.37
N ARG A 251 -6.38 -10.51 4.19
CA ARG A 251 -7.09 -10.88 2.96
C ARG A 251 -6.75 -9.89 1.86
N GLU A 252 -6.36 -10.41 0.72
CA GLU A 252 -6.16 -9.60 -0.48
C GLU A 252 -7.49 -9.01 -0.95
N VAL A 253 -7.59 -7.69 -0.99
CA VAL A 253 -8.71 -6.97 -1.59
C VAL A 253 -8.47 -6.83 -3.08
N PHE A 254 -7.27 -6.39 -3.44
CA PHE A 254 -6.76 -6.45 -4.81
C PHE A 254 -5.23 -6.50 -4.84
N ASN A 255 -4.70 -7.06 -5.92
CA ASN A 255 -3.27 -7.06 -6.24
C ASN A 255 -3.14 -6.89 -7.76
N ARG A 256 -2.77 -5.69 -8.20
CA ARG A 256 -2.85 -5.27 -9.59
C ARG A 256 -1.49 -4.88 -10.13
N ARG A 257 -1.25 -5.22 -11.38
CA ARG A 257 -0.15 -4.63 -12.14
C ARG A 257 -0.52 -3.20 -12.51
N LEU A 258 0.51 -2.36 -12.69
CA LEU A 258 0.30 -1.06 -13.33
C LEU A 258 -0.33 -1.27 -14.72
N PRO A 259 -1.25 -0.40 -15.12
CA PRO A 259 -1.83 -0.46 -16.46
C PRO A 259 -0.74 -0.33 -17.54
N ASP A 260 -1.01 -0.85 -18.73
CA ASP A 260 -0.09 -0.74 -19.86
C ASP A 260 0.22 0.74 -20.18
N GLY A 261 1.47 1.01 -20.52
CA GLY A 261 1.96 2.36 -20.75
C GLY A 261 2.55 3.05 -19.51
N TYR A 262 2.38 2.47 -18.34
CA TYR A 262 2.92 3.01 -17.09
C TYR A 262 3.90 2.04 -16.43
N ALA A 263 4.91 2.62 -15.81
CA ALA A 263 5.95 1.88 -15.10
C ALA A 263 6.29 2.59 -13.79
N ASP A 264 7.15 1.98 -12.98
CA ASP A 264 7.77 2.60 -11.82
C ASP A 264 6.75 3.09 -10.77
N PHE A 265 6.01 2.17 -10.15
CA PHE A 265 5.25 2.54 -8.95
C PHE A 265 6.19 3.20 -7.94
N SER A 266 5.84 4.39 -7.50
CA SER A 266 6.69 5.17 -6.61
C SER A 266 5.94 5.75 -5.42
N HIS A 267 6.58 5.69 -4.26
CA HIS A 267 6.16 6.25 -2.98
C HIS A 267 4.86 5.70 -2.41
N ALA A 268 3.67 6.12 -2.88
CA ALA A 268 2.40 5.67 -2.32
C ALA A 268 1.28 5.76 -3.35
N MET A 269 0.16 5.15 -3.03
CA MET A 269 -1.13 5.42 -3.65
C MET A 269 -2.02 6.14 -2.63
N ASP A 270 -2.68 7.18 -3.07
CA ASP A 270 -3.45 8.08 -2.21
C ASP A 270 -4.94 7.91 -2.47
N PRO A 271 -5.75 7.50 -1.47
CA PRO A 271 -7.17 7.28 -1.63
C PRO A 271 -7.91 8.61 -1.79
N MET A 272 -8.86 8.64 -2.71
CA MET A 272 -9.78 9.74 -2.91
C MET A 272 -11.13 9.44 -2.23
N GLN A 273 -11.94 10.47 -2.01
CA GLN A 273 -13.26 10.34 -1.36
C GLN A 273 -14.26 9.53 -2.20
N ASN A 274 -14.11 9.54 -3.52
CA ASN A 274 -14.95 8.78 -4.45
C ASN A 274 -14.57 7.29 -4.56
N GLY A 275 -13.56 6.83 -3.79
CA GLY A 275 -13.07 5.45 -3.81
C GLY A 275 -11.98 5.19 -4.85
N ASN A 276 -11.62 6.16 -5.68
CA ASN A 276 -10.49 6.09 -6.59
C ASN A 276 -9.16 6.26 -5.84
N TYR A 277 -8.07 6.04 -6.53
CA TYR A 277 -6.72 6.23 -6.01
C TYR A 277 -5.89 7.06 -6.98
N LEU A 278 -5.11 7.98 -6.44
CA LEU A 278 -4.01 8.62 -7.16
C LEU A 278 -2.75 7.77 -7.01
N VAL A 279 -2.13 7.40 -8.12
CA VAL A 279 -0.94 6.56 -8.14
C VAL A 279 0.18 7.30 -8.87
N ARG A 280 1.35 7.36 -8.25
CA ARG A 280 2.54 7.96 -8.85
C ARG A 280 3.28 6.92 -9.66
N VAL A 281 3.47 7.23 -10.92
CA VAL A 281 4.10 6.34 -11.91
C VAL A 281 5.01 7.14 -12.84
N ALA A 282 5.62 6.44 -13.79
CA ALA A 282 6.30 7.02 -14.92
C ALA A 282 5.63 6.58 -16.22
N SER A 283 5.86 7.31 -17.29
CA SER A 283 5.58 6.83 -18.64
C SER A 283 6.59 5.74 -19.00
N SER A 284 6.12 4.64 -19.54
CA SER A 284 7.01 3.57 -20.03
C SER A 284 7.78 3.99 -21.28
N ASP A 285 7.25 4.94 -22.02
CA ASP A 285 7.86 5.49 -23.23
C ASP A 285 7.45 6.95 -23.43
N HIS A 286 8.31 7.87 -23.00
CA HIS A 286 8.12 9.29 -23.22
C HIS A 286 9.00 9.76 -24.38
N VAL A 287 8.40 10.48 -25.33
CA VAL A 287 9.12 11.06 -26.45
C VAL A 287 9.29 12.56 -26.24
N ARG A 288 10.51 13.02 -26.12
CA ARG A 288 10.83 14.45 -26.00
C ARG A 288 10.53 15.19 -27.30
N PRO A 289 10.41 16.53 -27.28
CA PRO A 289 10.20 17.33 -28.49
C PRO A 289 11.29 17.16 -29.55
N ASP A 290 12.50 16.77 -29.16
CA ASP A 290 13.60 16.46 -30.08
C ASP A 290 13.54 15.04 -30.67
N GLY A 291 12.48 14.28 -30.37
CA GLY A 291 12.25 12.93 -30.86
C GLY A 291 12.98 11.83 -30.08
N LYS A 292 13.69 12.17 -29.01
CA LYS A 292 14.39 11.20 -28.18
C LYS A 292 13.45 10.49 -27.24
N HIS A 293 13.48 9.16 -27.23
CA HIS A 293 12.79 8.34 -26.25
C HIS A 293 13.54 8.37 -24.91
N VAL A 294 12.85 8.61 -23.82
CA VAL A 294 13.43 8.70 -22.48
C VAL A 294 12.64 7.87 -21.48
N HIS A 295 13.36 7.28 -20.54
CA HIS A 295 12.78 6.56 -19.41
C HIS A 295 12.69 7.52 -18.22
N THR A 296 11.54 8.15 -18.05
CA THR A 296 11.30 9.03 -16.91
C THR A 296 10.95 8.26 -15.64
N VAL A 297 10.96 8.93 -14.50
CA VAL A 297 10.49 8.39 -13.22
C VAL A 297 9.69 9.44 -12.46
N ARG A 298 8.59 9.03 -11.82
CA ARG A 298 7.80 9.86 -10.89
C ARG A 298 7.28 11.15 -11.50
N ASP A 299 6.92 11.12 -12.75
CA ASP A 299 6.48 12.29 -13.52
C ASP A 299 5.07 12.18 -14.10
N VAL A 300 4.38 11.09 -13.79
CA VAL A 300 2.98 10.88 -14.13
C VAL A 300 2.18 10.56 -12.87
N ILE A 301 1.06 11.20 -12.71
CA ILE A 301 0.04 10.83 -11.72
C ILE A 301 -1.14 10.28 -12.48
N ILE A 302 -1.58 9.08 -12.13
CA ILE A 302 -2.80 8.49 -12.68
C ILE A 302 -3.87 8.39 -11.60
N GLU A 303 -5.11 8.62 -11.98
CA GLU A 303 -6.27 8.27 -11.17
C GLU A 303 -6.81 6.94 -11.65
N VAL A 304 -6.90 5.97 -10.75
CA VAL A 304 -7.47 4.65 -11.02
C VAL A 304 -8.75 4.46 -10.22
N ASP A 305 -9.76 3.91 -10.87
CA ASP A 305 -11.03 3.58 -10.25
C ASP A 305 -10.93 2.32 -9.36
N PRO A 306 -11.99 1.97 -8.60
CA PRO A 306 -12.00 0.74 -7.78
C PRO A 306 -11.78 -0.56 -8.57
N ASN A 307 -12.00 -0.55 -9.88
CA ASN A 307 -11.78 -1.71 -10.77
C ASN A 307 -10.36 -1.73 -11.35
N GLY A 308 -9.57 -0.65 -11.15
CA GLY A 308 -8.20 -0.52 -11.65
C GLY A 308 -8.10 0.09 -13.04
N GLN A 309 -9.18 0.69 -13.55
CA GLN A 309 -9.15 1.43 -14.81
C GLN A 309 -8.60 2.83 -14.58
N VAL A 310 -7.72 3.30 -15.47
CA VAL A 310 -7.26 4.67 -15.48
C VAL A 310 -8.40 5.55 -15.99
N VAL A 311 -8.84 6.47 -15.15
CA VAL A 311 -9.94 7.39 -15.47
C VAL A 311 -9.45 8.80 -15.73
N ASP A 312 -8.25 9.14 -15.29
CA ASP A 312 -7.58 10.40 -15.58
C ASP A 312 -6.06 10.31 -15.37
N GLU A 313 -5.30 11.25 -15.96
CA GLU A 313 -3.85 11.34 -15.78
C GLU A 313 -3.34 12.79 -15.80
N TRP A 314 -2.27 13.03 -15.06
CA TRP A 314 -1.47 14.27 -15.12
C TRP A 314 -0.05 13.90 -15.56
N ARG A 315 0.23 14.16 -16.83
CA ARG A 315 1.57 14.02 -17.41
C ARG A 315 2.33 15.32 -17.16
N LEU A 316 3.25 15.28 -16.23
CA LEU A 316 3.89 16.53 -15.76
C LEU A 316 4.78 17.18 -16.83
N TRP A 317 5.28 16.42 -17.80
CA TRP A 317 5.99 16.96 -18.97
C TRP A 317 5.16 17.94 -19.77
N ASP A 318 3.86 17.72 -19.86
CA ASP A 318 2.93 18.56 -20.61
C ASP A 318 2.40 19.74 -19.77
N ILE A 319 2.59 19.69 -18.44
CA ILE A 319 2.03 20.61 -17.48
C ILE A 319 3.05 21.60 -16.92
N LEU A 320 4.28 21.13 -16.66
CA LEU A 320 5.35 21.90 -16.03
C LEU A 320 6.47 22.20 -17.01
N ASP A 321 7.37 23.08 -16.61
CA ASP A 321 8.62 23.35 -17.36
C ASP A 321 9.73 22.37 -16.93
N PRO A 322 10.04 21.36 -17.72
CA PRO A 322 11.11 20.41 -17.41
C PRO A 322 12.51 20.99 -17.54
N TYR A 323 12.64 22.15 -18.17
CA TYR A 323 13.93 22.81 -18.42
C TYR A 323 14.20 23.98 -17.46
N ARG A 324 13.50 24.03 -16.34
CA ARG A 324 13.74 25.03 -15.33
C ARG A 324 15.18 24.95 -14.81
N ASP A 325 15.90 26.05 -14.77
CA ASP A 325 17.32 26.14 -14.41
C ASP A 325 17.64 25.50 -13.05
N THR A 326 16.71 25.59 -12.10
CA THR A 326 16.88 25.00 -10.77
C THR A 326 16.94 23.46 -10.79
N VAL A 327 16.21 22.83 -11.73
CA VAL A 327 16.24 21.36 -11.92
C VAL A 327 17.64 20.93 -12.30
N LEU A 328 18.26 21.59 -13.24
CA LEU A 328 19.62 21.30 -13.68
C LEU A 328 20.62 21.39 -12.54
N LYS A 329 20.53 22.44 -11.70
CA LYS A 329 21.40 22.63 -10.54
C LYS A 329 21.24 21.53 -9.49
N VAL A 330 20.02 21.07 -9.24
CA VAL A 330 19.77 20.01 -8.26
C VAL A 330 20.26 18.66 -8.76
N LEU A 331 20.06 18.36 -10.02
CA LEU A 331 20.53 17.14 -10.65
C LEU A 331 22.05 17.07 -10.69
N ASP A 332 22.68 18.19 -10.93
CA ASP A 332 24.11 18.47 -10.93
C ASP A 332 24.83 18.11 -9.64
N GLN A 333 24.16 18.24 -8.52
CA GLN A 333 24.75 18.06 -7.18
C GLN A 333 24.76 16.60 -6.70
N GLY A 334 24.56 15.64 -7.59
CA GLY A 334 24.52 14.22 -7.21
C GLY A 334 23.33 13.85 -6.32
N ALA A 335 22.31 14.71 -6.24
CA ALA A 335 21.10 14.47 -5.46
C ALA A 335 20.12 13.52 -6.14
N VAL A 336 20.55 12.84 -7.16
CA VAL A 336 19.71 11.94 -7.97
C VAL A 336 19.77 10.53 -7.39
N CYS A 337 18.63 9.95 -7.08
CA CYS A 337 18.58 8.62 -6.48
C CYS A 337 19.06 7.49 -7.42
N LEU A 338 19.26 7.72 -8.71
CA LEU A 338 19.37 6.66 -9.70
C LEU A 338 20.65 6.64 -10.55
N ASN A 339 21.40 7.74 -10.63
CA ASN A 339 22.65 7.80 -11.41
C ASN A 339 23.69 8.59 -10.64
N ILE A 340 24.16 8.01 -9.59
CA ILE A 340 25.12 8.69 -8.74
C ILE A 340 26.52 8.27 -9.18
N ASP A 341 27.15 9.11 -9.94
CA ASP A 341 28.58 9.18 -9.89
C ASP A 341 28.97 9.94 -8.62
N ALA A 342 29.32 9.23 -7.56
CA ALA A 342 29.71 9.82 -6.30
C ALA A 342 30.91 10.79 -6.43
N SER A 343 31.70 10.67 -7.47
CA SER A 343 32.79 11.58 -7.78
C SER A 343 32.32 12.97 -8.21
N GLN A 344 31.08 13.10 -8.63
CA GLN A 344 30.45 14.37 -9.03
C GLN A 344 29.67 15.03 -7.88
N ALA A 345 29.56 14.37 -6.73
CA ALA A 345 28.81 14.91 -5.60
C ALA A 345 29.38 16.29 -5.19
N GLY A 346 28.52 17.29 -5.12
CA GLY A 346 28.88 18.68 -4.79
C GLY A 346 29.55 19.48 -5.91
N LYS A 347 29.64 18.92 -7.14
CA LYS A 347 30.11 19.67 -8.30
C LYS A 347 28.94 20.16 -9.11
N THR A 348 29.01 21.37 -9.61
CA THR A 348 28.04 21.92 -10.56
C THR A 348 28.58 21.73 -11.97
N LEU A 349 27.82 20.98 -12.80
CA LEU A 349 28.17 20.80 -14.21
C LEU A 349 27.72 22.02 -15.02
N SER A 350 28.48 22.37 -16.04
CA SER A 350 28.07 23.41 -16.97
C SER A 350 26.93 22.94 -17.91
N ALA A 351 26.21 23.87 -18.48
CA ALA A 351 25.16 23.54 -19.46
C ALA A 351 25.73 22.77 -20.66
N GLU A 352 26.96 23.08 -21.07
CA GLU A 352 27.65 22.39 -22.17
C GLU A 352 28.02 20.96 -21.81
N GLU A 353 28.44 20.72 -20.58
CA GLU A 353 28.76 19.37 -20.10
C GLU A 353 27.49 18.52 -20.04
N LEU A 354 26.39 19.08 -19.50
CA LEU A 354 25.10 18.43 -19.48
C LEU A 354 24.59 18.11 -20.89
N ALA A 355 24.69 19.06 -21.83
CA ALA A 355 24.32 18.85 -23.23
C ALA A 355 25.13 17.71 -23.87
N ARG A 356 26.44 17.65 -23.61
CA ARG A 356 27.29 16.59 -24.11
C ARG A 356 26.94 15.23 -23.50
N MET A 357 26.61 15.17 -22.22
CA MET A 357 26.14 13.93 -21.57
C MET A 357 24.83 13.46 -22.19
N ASP A 358 23.88 14.36 -22.40
CA ASP A 358 22.59 14.05 -23.01
C ASP A 358 22.72 13.55 -24.46
N GLN A 359 23.63 14.12 -25.25
CA GLN A 359 23.91 13.66 -26.60
C GLN A 359 24.47 12.22 -26.68
N ASN A 360 25.24 11.85 -25.66
CA ASN A 360 25.82 10.51 -25.56
C ASN A 360 24.90 9.49 -24.85
N ASP A 361 23.84 9.95 -24.23
CA ASP A 361 22.88 9.08 -23.56
C ASP A 361 21.85 8.54 -24.54
N LYS A 362 21.98 7.25 -24.84
CA LYS A 362 21.16 6.54 -25.82
C LYS A 362 19.68 6.44 -25.41
N PHE A 363 19.40 6.44 -24.11
CA PHE A 363 18.08 6.20 -23.56
C PHE A 363 17.46 7.42 -22.86
N GLY A 364 18.17 8.54 -22.80
CA GLY A 364 17.71 9.73 -22.08
C GLY A 364 17.67 9.57 -20.57
N ASP A 365 18.44 8.64 -20.03
CA ASP A 365 18.48 8.34 -18.59
C ASP A 365 19.40 9.28 -17.82
N ILE A 366 20.33 9.92 -18.50
CA ILE A 366 21.30 10.86 -17.94
C ILE A 366 20.77 12.30 -18.09
N VAL A 367 21.07 13.13 -17.13
CA VAL A 367 20.78 14.57 -17.20
C VAL A 367 21.67 15.21 -18.26
N GLY A 368 21.07 15.92 -19.19
CA GLY A 368 21.75 16.65 -20.24
C GLY A 368 21.32 18.11 -20.31
N SER A 369 21.26 18.68 -21.48
CA SER A 369 20.73 20.03 -21.75
C SER A 369 19.22 20.13 -21.50
N GLY A 370 18.55 19.00 -21.36
CA GLY A 370 17.16 18.85 -21.02
C GLY A 370 16.96 18.15 -19.70
N ALA A 371 15.72 17.90 -19.39
CA ALA A 371 15.35 17.11 -18.25
C ALA A 371 15.74 15.65 -18.49
N GLY A 372 16.54 15.13 -17.61
CA GLY A 372 16.86 13.71 -17.59
C GLY A 372 15.77 12.89 -16.94
N ARG A 373 16.05 11.63 -16.71
CA ARG A 373 15.13 10.62 -16.19
C ARG A 373 14.34 11.07 -14.95
N ASN A 374 14.96 11.77 -14.03
CA ASN A 374 14.37 12.11 -12.73
C ASN A 374 14.17 13.62 -12.56
N TRP A 375 13.66 14.29 -13.56
CA TRP A 375 13.58 15.76 -13.63
C TRP A 375 12.62 16.41 -12.62
N VAL A 376 11.54 15.76 -12.24
CA VAL A 376 10.52 16.31 -11.33
C VAL A 376 10.52 15.66 -9.96
N HIS A 377 10.80 14.37 -9.88
CA HIS A 377 10.89 13.59 -8.64
C HIS A 377 9.72 13.84 -7.66
N VAL A 378 8.51 13.49 -8.09
CA VAL A 378 7.31 13.64 -7.23
C VAL A 378 7.38 12.68 -6.05
N ASN A 379 7.38 13.22 -4.83
CA ASN A 379 7.42 12.45 -3.60
C ASN A 379 6.03 12.19 -2.99
N SER A 380 5.10 13.14 -3.13
CA SER A 380 3.73 12.97 -2.66
C SER A 380 2.74 13.60 -3.62
N VAL A 381 1.53 13.07 -3.60
CA VAL A 381 0.35 13.67 -4.18
C VAL A 381 -0.75 13.66 -3.13
N ASP A 382 -1.55 14.70 -3.12
CA ASP A 382 -2.75 14.79 -2.29
C ASP A 382 -3.90 15.32 -3.13
N TYR A 383 -5.11 14.85 -2.84
CA TYR A 383 -6.31 15.28 -3.53
C TYR A 383 -7.01 16.39 -2.74
N ASP A 384 -7.29 17.51 -3.41
CA ASP A 384 -8.10 18.58 -2.85
C ASP A 384 -9.52 18.53 -3.42
N PRO A 385 -10.49 18.01 -2.63
CA PRO A 385 -11.87 17.87 -3.07
C PRO A 385 -12.61 19.21 -3.19
N THR A 386 -12.04 20.30 -2.68
CA THR A 386 -12.71 21.61 -2.67
C THR A 386 -12.83 22.20 -4.07
N ASP A 387 -11.92 21.85 -4.96
CA ASP A 387 -11.87 22.35 -6.32
C ASP A 387 -11.40 21.30 -7.35
N ASP A 388 -11.51 20.03 -6.99
CA ASP A 388 -11.17 18.88 -7.83
C ASP A 388 -9.77 18.98 -8.44
N SER A 389 -8.78 19.14 -7.60
CA SER A 389 -7.38 19.31 -8.00
C SER A 389 -6.45 18.39 -7.22
N ILE A 390 -5.22 18.27 -7.70
CA ILE A 390 -4.14 17.57 -6.99
C ILE A 390 -3.08 18.55 -6.53
N ILE A 391 -2.44 18.23 -5.42
CA ILE A 391 -1.27 18.95 -4.92
C ILE A 391 -0.10 17.96 -4.91
N ILE A 392 0.94 18.26 -5.67
CA ILE A 392 2.15 17.43 -5.71
C ILE A 392 3.29 18.09 -4.93
N SER A 393 4.12 17.26 -4.30
CA SER A 393 5.42 17.66 -3.78
C SER A 393 6.51 17.19 -4.72
N SER A 394 7.19 18.14 -5.33
CA SER A 394 8.29 17.87 -6.26
C SER A 394 9.63 18.24 -5.62
N ARG A 395 10.48 17.21 -5.40
CA ARG A 395 11.81 17.42 -4.84
C ARG A 395 12.70 18.25 -5.75
N HIS A 396 12.77 17.89 -7.03
CA HIS A 396 13.70 18.53 -7.95
C HIS A 396 13.20 19.88 -8.48
N GLN A 397 11.89 20.14 -8.39
CA GLN A 397 11.35 21.49 -8.62
C GLN A 397 11.39 22.35 -7.34
N SER A 398 11.76 21.77 -6.18
CA SER A 398 11.76 22.45 -4.87
C SER A 398 10.45 23.21 -4.60
N ALA A 399 9.33 22.54 -4.85
CA ALA A 399 8.00 23.18 -4.79
C ALA A 399 6.88 22.19 -4.45
N LEU A 400 5.85 22.73 -3.80
CA LEU A 400 4.49 22.17 -3.83
C LEU A 400 3.74 22.84 -4.97
N ILE A 401 3.05 22.05 -5.78
CA ILE A 401 2.36 22.56 -6.98
C ILE A 401 0.94 22.05 -6.99
N LYS A 402 -0.03 22.95 -7.06
CA LYS A 402 -1.43 22.59 -7.22
C LYS A 402 -1.83 22.62 -8.69
N ILE A 403 -2.44 21.54 -9.16
CA ILE A 403 -2.80 21.33 -10.56
C ILE A 403 -4.28 20.94 -10.64
N GLY A 404 -5.05 21.63 -11.47
CA GLY A 404 -6.46 21.34 -11.66
C GLY A 404 -6.72 20.09 -12.49
N ARG A 405 -7.99 19.68 -12.54
CA ARG A 405 -8.46 18.63 -13.45
C ARG A 405 -8.26 19.01 -14.92
N ASP A 406 -8.29 20.29 -15.21
CA ASP A 406 -8.00 20.90 -16.51
C ASP A 406 -6.50 20.90 -16.88
N LYS A 407 -5.65 20.30 -16.02
CA LYS A 407 -4.20 20.23 -16.17
C LYS A 407 -3.49 21.59 -16.07
N GLN A 408 -4.19 22.61 -15.58
CA GLN A 408 -3.59 23.92 -15.37
C GLN A 408 -3.02 24.04 -13.95
N VAL A 409 -1.80 24.58 -13.85
CA VAL A 409 -1.21 24.91 -12.56
C VAL A 409 -2.01 26.05 -11.94
N LYS A 410 -2.53 25.84 -10.73
CA LYS A 410 -3.30 26.85 -9.98
C LYS A 410 -2.39 27.74 -9.14
N TRP A 411 -1.46 27.14 -8.42
CA TRP A 411 -0.43 27.84 -7.65
C TRP A 411 0.82 26.99 -7.44
N ILE A 412 1.91 27.68 -7.11
CA ILE A 412 3.22 27.10 -6.80
C ILE A 412 3.67 27.66 -5.46
N MET A 413 4.01 26.81 -4.50
CA MET A 413 4.61 27.16 -3.22
C MET A 413 6.05 26.66 -3.19
N GLY A 414 7.01 27.57 -3.25
CA GLY A 414 8.45 27.24 -3.26
C GLY A 414 9.29 28.42 -3.69
N SER A 415 10.56 28.15 -4.01
CA SER A 415 11.45 29.20 -4.53
C SER A 415 10.88 29.79 -5.84
N PRO A 416 10.85 31.14 -5.98
CA PRO A 416 10.45 31.78 -7.21
C PRO A 416 11.49 31.65 -8.33
N GLU A 417 12.69 31.18 -8.03
CA GLU A 417 13.80 31.11 -8.96
C GLU A 417 13.52 30.20 -10.14
N GLY A 418 13.83 30.62 -11.33
CA GLY A 418 13.74 29.87 -12.57
C GLY A 418 12.33 29.69 -13.14
N TRP A 419 11.26 30.08 -12.46
CA TRP A 419 9.91 30.09 -13.04
C TRP A 419 9.74 31.23 -14.02
N LYS A 420 9.25 30.95 -15.23
CA LYS A 420 9.10 31.90 -16.33
C LYS A 420 7.64 32.03 -16.76
N GLY A 421 7.30 33.13 -17.42
CA GLY A 421 5.99 33.33 -18.02
C GLY A 421 4.84 33.25 -17.01
N ASP A 422 3.84 32.44 -17.32
CA ASP A 422 2.67 32.27 -16.47
C ASP A 422 2.93 31.51 -15.18
N PHE A 423 3.95 30.65 -15.13
CA PHE A 423 4.36 29.98 -13.90
C PHE A 423 4.84 30.96 -12.84
N ALA A 424 5.62 31.99 -13.23
CA ALA A 424 6.10 33.01 -12.31
C ALA A 424 4.97 33.78 -11.62
N LYS A 425 3.85 33.97 -12.32
CA LYS A 425 2.64 34.65 -11.77
C LYS A 425 1.91 33.78 -10.74
N LYS A 426 2.08 32.46 -10.79
CA LYS A 426 1.42 31.48 -9.92
C LYS A 426 2.21 31.14 -8.67
N VAL A 427 3.44 31.65 -8.55
CA VAL A 427 4.23 31.49 -7.35
C VAL A 427 3.63 32.31 -6.21
N LEU A 428 3.29 31.62 -5.11
CA LEU A 428 2.75 32.26 -3.91
C LEU A 428 3.79 33.18 -3.28
N LYS A 429 3.31 34.35 -2.84
CA LYS A 429 4.14 35.31 -2.12
C LYS A 429 3.83 35.21 -0.63
N PRO A 430 4.85 35.29 0.25
CA PRO A 430 4.59 35.41 1.69
C PRO A 430 3.71 36.62 1.98
N VAL A 431 2.73 36.43 2.87
CA VAL A 431 1.85 37.52 3.32
C VAL A 431 2.59 38.43 4.29
N ASP A 432 3.41 37.86 5.15
CA ASP A 432 4.26 38.58 6.10
C ASP A 432 5.74 38.40 5.76
N LYS A 433 6.48 39.48 5.86
CA LYS A 433 7.93 39.50 5.62
C LYS A 433 8.75 39.24 6.89
N ASN A 434 8.13 38.78 7.97
CA ASN A 434 8.80 38.51 9.26
C ASN A 434 9.21 37.05 9.37
#